data_0805158d560b59f04c60c82318b3df1b
#
_entry.id   0805158d560b59f04c60c82318b3df1b
#
_cell.length_a   1.000
_cell.length_b   1.000
_cell.length_c   1.000
_cell.angle_alpha   90.00
_cell.angle_beta   90.00
_cell.angle_gamma   90.00
#
_symmetry.space_group_name_H-M   'P 1'
#
loop_
_entity.id
_entity.type
_entity.pdbx_description
1 polymer ?
#
loop_
_entity_poly.entity_id
_entity_poly.type
_entity_poly.pdbx_seq_one_letter_code
_entity_poly.pdbx_strand_id
1 'polypeptide(L)'
;MLLHKKITALCCIVFLLAGVGGYTADAAINTEVGSLSGMPLPAPKKSETGKKITLNLASRLLTLYEGTEKVRIYPVAVGAPETPSPVGEFSISEKEVNPVWTDPKTKTTVPSGPSNPLGYRWLGLYGNYGIHGTNAPWSIGRSVSHGCIRMYEEDVEELFESVPMGTPVEIIYGRVIMEEAPDHTVSYYIYPDGYGWEPLTVSSVKEYLARYGVEDFATPDEVYHKIIASDGSVTYVAKHYDLVINGRSEEHTS
;
A
#
# COMPACT_ATOMS: atom_id res chain seq x y z
N MET A 1 15.70 -62.89 8.68
CA MET A 1 14.50 -63.67 9.07
C MET A 1 13.33 -62.70 8.99
N LEU A 2 12.67 -62.74 7.83
CA LEU A 2 11.23 -62.98 7.61
C LEU A 2 10.32 -61.94 8.30
N LEU A 3 9.34 -61.27 7.73
CA LEU A 3 8.42 -61.68 6.66
C LEU A 3 7.65 -60.43 6.14
N HIS A 4 7.48 -60.35 4.83
CA HIS A 4 6.53 -59.54 4.08
C HIS A 4 5.09 -59.87 4.47
N LYS A 5 4.21 -58.88 4.48
CA LYS A 5 2.81 -59.06 4.02
C LYS A 5 2.28 -57.83 3.32
N LYS A 6 2.15 -57.94 2.00
CA LYS A 6 1.23 -57.19 1.16
C LYS A 6 -0.21 -57.69 1.44
N ILE A 7 -1.17 -56.78 1.49
CA ILE A 7 -2.58 -57.12 1.27
C ILE A 7 -3.15 -56.10 0.31
N THR A 8 -3.50 -56.62 -0.86
CA THR A 8 -4.31 -56.02 -1.92
C THR A 8 -5.75 -56.55 -1.75
N ALA A 9 -6.75 -55.72 -1.82
CA ALA A 9 -8.12 -56.07 -2.22
C ALA A 9 -8.91 -54.78 -2.41
N LEU A 10 -9.39 -54.53 -3.50
CA LEU A 10 -10.39 -54.99 -4.42
C LEU A 10 -11.68 -54.19 -4.31
N CYS A 11 -11.96 -53.60 -5.42
CA CYS A 11 -13.13 -52.92 -5.92
C CYS A 11 -14.47 -53.56 -5.50
N CYS A 12 -15.47 -52.72 -5.16
CA CYS A 12 -16.88 -53.05 -5.45
C CYS A 12 -17.63 -51.77 -5.78
N ILE A 13 -17.99 -51.67 -7.05
CA ILE A 13 -18.97 -50.75 -7.63
C ILE A 13 -20.35 -51.30 -7.28
N VAL A 14 -21.21 -50.47 -6.70
CA VAL A 14 -22.66 -50.67 -6.73
C VAL A 14 -23.33 -49.40 -7.21
N PHE A 15 -23.89 -49.47 -8.42
CA PHE A 15 -24.90 -48.53 -8.93
C PHE A 15 -26.24 -48.83 -8.26
N LEU A 16 -26.88 -47.79 -7.75
CA LEU A 16 -28.32 -47.78 -7.59
C LEU A 16 -28.88 -46.40 -7.94
N LEU A 17 -29.60 -46.38 -9.06
CA LEU A 17 -30.47 -45.29 -9.50
C LEU A 17 -31.75 -45.29 -8.67
N ALA A 18 -32.17 -44.17 -8.15
CA ALA A 18 -33.55 -43.72 -8.20
C ALA A 18 -33.76 -42.36 -7.49
N GLY A 19 -34.41 -41.43 -8.19
CA GLY A 19 -35.42 -40.57 -7.57
C GLY A 19 -35.11 -39.07 -7.50
N VAL A 20 -35.33 -38.37 -8.57
CA VAL A 20 -36.05 -37.08 -8.74
C VAL A 20 -36.27 -36.24 -7.45
N GLY A 21 -35.71 -35.06 -7.43
CA GLY A 21 -36.03 -33.99 -6.48
C GLY A 21 -35.19 -32.77 -6.77
N GLY A 22 -35.62 -31.89 -7.68
CA GLY A 22 -34.94 -30.65 -8.00
C GLY A 22 -34.96 -29.68 -6.82
N TYR A 23 -33.80 -29.28 -6.42
CA TYR A 23 -33.57 -28.01 -5.73
C TYR A 23 -32.47 -27.29 -6.48
N THR A 24 -32.87 -26.33 -7.30
CA THR A 24 -31.97 -25.30 -7.85
C THR A 24 -31.57 -24.39 -6.70
N ALA A 25 -30.43 -24.64 -6.13
CA ALA A 25 -29.74 -23.66 -5.30
C ALA A 25 -28.74 -22.90 -6.20
N ASP A 26 -29.26 -21.92 -6.91
CA ASP A 26 -28.46 -20.82 -7.45
C ASP A 26 -27.99 -19.98 -6.26
N ALA A 27 -26.93 -20.43 -5.62
CA ALA A 27 -26.07 -19.60 -4.84
C ALA A 27 -24.91 -19.18 -5.73
N ALA A 28 -25.18 -18.28 -6.67
CA ALA A 28 -24.15 -17.48 -7.30
C ALA A 28 -23.51 -16.65 -6.18
N ILE A 29 -22.42 -17.18 -5.62
CA ILE A 29 -21.48 -16.37 -4.89
C ILE A 29 -20.85 -15.46 -5.95
N ASN A 30 -21.43 -14.30 -6.14
CA ASN A 30 -20.78 -13.18 -6.81
C ASN A 30 -19.61 -12.75 -5.92
N THR A 31 -18.52 -13.47 -6.00
CA THR A 31 -17.21 -12.94 -5.69
C THR A 31 -16.77 -12.06 -6.87
N GLU A 32 -17.44 -10.93 -7.03
CA GLU A 32 -16.77 -9.78 -7.64
C GLU A 32 -15.68 -9.33 -6.67
N VAL A 33 -14.58 -10.07 -6.66
CA VAL A 33 -13.28 -9.48 -6.36
C VAL A 33 -13.04 -8.53 -7.52
N GLY A 34 -13.53 -7.30 -7.37
CA GLY A 34 -13.24 -6.23 -8.29
C GLY A 34 -11.74 -6.19 -8.49
N SER A 35 -11.31 -6.53 -9.70
CA SER A 35 -9.95 -6.35 -10.17
C SER A 35 -9.61 -4.86 -10.00
N LEU A 36 -8.95 -4.50 -8.90
CA LEU A 36 -8.31 -3.19 -8.72
C LEU A 36 -7.00 -3.10 -9.52
N SER A 37 -6.79 -4.08 -10.42
CA SER A 37 -5.71 -4.06 -11.40
C SER A 37 -5.95 -2.93 -12.38
N GLY A 38 -5.23 -1.84 -12.23
CA GLY A 38 -5.15 -0.79 -13.26
C GLY A 38 -5.78 0.57 -12.93
N MET A 39 -6.14 0.85 -11.68
CA MET A 39 -6.36 2.27 -11.35
C MET A 39 -4.99 2.96 -11.31
N PRO A 40 -4.76 3.96 -12.20
CA PRO A 40 -3.60 4.82 -12.06
C PRO A 40 -3.66 5.44 -10.68
N LEU A 41 -2.53 5.45 -9.97
CA LEU A 41 -2.36 6.42 -8.89
C LEU A 41 -2.79 7.76 -9.48
N PRO A 42 -3.85 8.39 -8.99
CA PRO A 42 -4.20 9.71 -9.48
C PRO A 42 -2.95 10.57 -9.28
N ALA A 43 -2.53 11.26 -10.35
CA ALA A 43 -1.64 12.39 -10.15
C ALA A 43 -2.23 13.22 -9.02
N PRO A 44 -1.42 13.66 -8.01
CA PRO A 44 -1.95 14.32 -6.83
C PRO A 44 -2.94 15.38 -7.29
N LYS A 45 -4.22 15.21 -6.92
CA LYS A 45 -5.26 16.18 -7.25
C LYS A 45 -4.72 17.51 -6.77
N LYS A 46 -4.61 18.47 -7.68
CA LYS A 46 -4.13 19.81 -7.43
C LYS A 46 -4.92 20.37 -6.25
N SER A 47 -4.36 20.25 -5.05
CA SER A 47 -4.95 20.81 -3.84
C SER A 47 -4.83 22.31 -4.00
N GLU A 48 -5.95 22.97 -4.19
CA GLU A 48 -5.99 24.43 -4.15
C GLU A 48 -5.52 24.84 -2.75
N THR A 49 -4.30 25.38 -2.66
CA THR A 49 -3.74 26.10 -1.51
C THR A 49 -4.06 25.53 -0.12
N GLY A 50 -3.71 24.28 0.16
CA GLY A 50 -3.90 23.69 1.47
C GLY A 50 -2.95 22.50 1.72
N LYS A 51 -2.83 22.12 3.00
CA LYS A 51 -2.05 20.93 3.37
C LYS A 51 -2.84 19.66 3.08
N LYS A 52 -2.16 18.63 2.59
CA LYS A 52 -2.71 17.30 2.31
C LYS A 52 -1.73 16.24 2.79
N ILE A 53 -2.25 15.14 3.30
CA ILE A 53 -1.47 13.95 3.63
C ILE A 53 -1.78 12.87 2.59
N THR A 54 -0.74 12.22 2.07
CA THR A 54 -0.87 10.97 1.30
C THR A 54 -0.07 9.88 2.00
N LEU A 55 -0.71 8.76 2.31
CA LEU A 55 -0.08 7.59 2.87
C LEU A 55 -0.12 6.45 1.85
N ASN A 56 1.04 5.92 1.48
CA ASN A 56 1.11 4.71 0.68
C ASN A 56 1.49 3.50 1.57
N LEU A 57 0.56 2.57 1.68
CA LEU A 57 0.70 1.40 2.57
C LEU A 57 1.78 0.43 2.10
N ALA A 58 2.00 0.28 0.79
CA ALA A 58 3.04 -0.60 0.25
C ALA A 58 4.45 -0.08 0.59
N SER A 59 4.68 1.22 0.45
CA SER A 59 5.96 1.85 0.81
C SER A 59 6.11 2.11 2.31
N ARG A 60 5.00 2.17 3.05
CA ARG A 60 4.95 2.59 4.47
C ARG A 60 5.54 3.98 4.69
N LEU A 61 5.22 4.87 3.74
CA LEU A 61 5.61 6.28 3.79
C LEU A 61 4.37 7.17 3.81
N LEU A 62 4.37 8.12 4.73
CA LEU A 62 3.40 9.21 4.83
C LEU A 62 4.06 10.48 4.32
N THR A 63 3.44 11.13 3.35
CA THR A 63 3.94 12.38 2.77
C THR A 63 2.98 13.52 3.09
N LEU A 64 3.51 14.58 3.70
CA LEU A 64 2.83 15.84 3.86
C LEU A 64 3.11 16.73 2.65
N TYR A 65 2.04 17.24 2.04
CA TYR A 65 2.09 18.19 0.94
C TYR A 65 1.60 19.57 1.38
N GLU A 66 2.13 20.61 0.76
CA GLU A 66 1.59 21.96 0.76
C GLU A 66 1.40 22.39 -0.70
N GLY A 67 0.13 22.50 -1.14
CA GLY A 67 -0.18 22.57 -2.56
C GLY A 67 0.26 21.30 -3.29
N THR A 68 1.23 21.45 -4.22
CA THR A 68 1.83 20.33 -4.98
C THR A 68 3.21 19.93 -4.46
N GLU A 69 3.77 20.68 -3.50
CA GLU A 69 5.11 20.42 -2.98
C GLU A 69 5.10 19.37 -1.88
N LYS A 70 6.04 18.42 -1.93
CA LYS A 70 6.32 17.48 -0.86
C LYS A 70 7.10 18.21 0.24
N VAL A 71 6.43 18.53 1.35
CA VAL A 71 7.06 19.26 2.47
C VAL A 71 7.85 18.31 3.36
N ARG A 72 7.30 17.12 3.63
CA ARG A 72 7.91 16.16 4.54
C ARG A 72 7.49 14.72 4.19
N ILE A 73 8.39 13.79 4.40
CA ILE A 73 8.13 12.35 4.26
C ILE A 73 8.48 11.67 5.58
N TYR A 74 7.56 10.86 6.11
CA TYR A 74 7.72 10.15 7.37
C TYR A 74 7.61 8.64 7.15
N PRO A 75 8.52 7.82 7.67
CA PRO A 75 8.34 6.39 7.74
C PRO A 75 7.27 6.05 8.79
N VAL A 76 6.40 5.09 8.48
CA VAL A 76 5.29 4.72 9.35
C VAL A 76 5.18 3.19 9.50
N ALA A 77 4.46 2.73 10.56
CA ALA A 77 3.95 1.38 10.59
C ALA A 77 2.47 1.39 10.20
N VAL A 78 2.04 0.35 9.50
CA VAL A 78 0.67 0.18 9.00
C VAL A 78 0.04 -1.10 9.55
N GLY A 79 -1.23 -1.35 9.24
CA GLY A 79 -1.95 -2.56 9.63
C GLY A 79 -1.24 -3.84 9.19
N ALA A 80 -1.38 -4.90 9.99
CA ALA A 80 -0.94 -6.24 9.59
C ALA A 80 -1.82 -6.77 8.44
N PRO A 81 -1.37 -7.78 7.67
CA PRO A 81 -2.16 -8.36 6.59
C PRO A 81 -3.56 -8.82 7.03
N GLU A 82 -3.69 -9.32 8.26
CA GLU A 82 -4.95 -9.79 8.85
C GLU A 82 -5.85 -8.63 9.32
N THR A 83 -5.27 -7.46 9.53
CA THR A 83 -5.95 -6.24 9.98
C THR A 83 -5.40 -5.03 9.23
N PRO A 84 -5.59 -4.97 7.91
CA PRO A 84 -4.96 -3.95 7.08
C PRO A 84 -5.47 -2.54 7.41
N SER A 85 -4.63 -1.55 7.18
CA SER A 85 -5.07 -0.17 7.20
C SER A 85 -6.06 0.08 6.07
N PRO A 86 -7.14 0.85 6.29
CA PRO A 86 -8.11 1.15 5.24
C PRO A 86 -7.49 2.01 4.14
N VAL A 87 -7.89 1.76 2.89
CA VAL A 87 -7.58 2.64 1.75
C VAL A 87 -8.78 3.55 1.47
N GLY A 88 -8.52 4.74 0.98
CA GLY A 88 -9.57 5.70 0.63
C GLY A 88 -9.21 7.15 0.95
N GLU A 89 -10.22 8.01 0.85
CA GLU A 89 -10.12 9.43 1.17
C GLU A 89 -10.73 9.69 2.56
N PHE A 90 -9.94 10.32 3.43
CA PHE A 90 -10.29 10.66 4.80
C PHE A 90 -9.96 12.14 5.07
N SER A 91 -10.21 12.58 6.27
CA SER A 91 -9.73 13.86 6.78
C SER A 91 -9.38 13.72 8.27
N ILE A 92 -8.53 14.62 8.78
CA ILE A 92 -8.27 14.71 10.21
C ILE A 92 -9.58 15.17 10.89
N SER A 93 -10.25 14.23 11.56
CA SER A 93 -11.55 14.46 12.24
C SER A 93 -11.42 14.72 13.72
N GLU A 94 -10.26 14.42 14.30
CA GLU A 94 -9.98 14.59 15.72
C GLU A 94 -8.49 14.83 15.94
N LYS A 95 -8.14 15.63 16.95
CA LYS A 95 -6.78 15.88 17.39
C LYS A 95 -6.73 15.84 18.92
N GLU A 96 -5.93 14.92 19.48
CA GLU A 96 -5.79 14.79 20.92
C GLU A 96 -4.30 14.78 21.33
N VAL A 97 -3.99 15.59 22.34
CA VAL A 97 -2.68 15.63 23.01
C VAL A 97 -2.76 14.75 24.24
N ASN A 98 -1.79 13.88 24.43
CA ASN A 98 -1.73 12.96 25.55
C ASN A 98 -2.94 12.02 25.65
N PRO A 99 -3.27 11.29 24.57
CA PRO A 99 -4.44 10.42 24.54
C PRO A 99 -4.38 9.33 25.61
N VAL A 100 -5.56 8.92 26.08
CA VAL A 100 -5.70 7.72 26.92
C VAL A 100 -6.03 6.55 26.00
N TRP A 101 -5.26 5.49 26.06
CA TRP A 101 -5.56 4.28 25.32
C TRP A 101 -6.44 3.32 26.15
N THR A 102 -7.44 2.74 25.50
CA THR A 102 -8.27 1.69 26.10
C THR A 102 -8.13 0.41 25.30
N ASP A 103 -7.69 -0.66 25.96
CA ASP A 103 -7.61 -1.98 25.32
C ASP A 103 -9.00 -2.43 24.85
N PRO A 104 -9.19 -2.71 23.55
CA PRO A 104 -10.49 -3.08 23.03
C PRO A 104 -11.01 -4.42 23.57
N LYS A 105 -10.13 -5.32 24.03
CA LYS A 105 -10.47 -6.63 24.56
C LYS A 105 -10.72 -6.61 26.06
N THR A 106 -9.75 -6.11 26.83
CA THR A 106 -9.79 -6.14 28.30
C THR A 106 -10.48 -4.95 28.92
N LYS A 107 -10.70 -3.88 28.15
CA LYS A 107 -11.22 -2.58 28.61
C LYS A 107 -10.32 -1.87 29.64
N THR A 108 -9.10 -2.36 29.79
CA THR A 108 -8.09 -1.70 30.62
C THR A 108 -7.64 -0.41 29.96
N THR A 109 -7.54 0.65 30.73
CA THR A 109 -7.06 1.96 30.27
C THR A 109 -5.59 2.15 30.63
N VAL A 110 -4.83 2.71 29.68
CA VAL A 110 -3.44 3.13 29.86
C VAL A 110 -3.39 4.65 29.67
N PRO A 111 -3.06 5.40 30.73
CA PRO A 111 -2.95 6.87 30.64
C PRO A 111 -1.79 7.26 29.74
N SER A 112 -1.75 8.53 29.33
CA SER A 112 -0.61 9.07 28.60
C SER A 112 0.70 8.83 29.34
N GLY A 113 1.73 8.48 28.60
CA GLY A 113 3.05 8.19 29.14
C GLY A 113 3.83 7.18 28.30
N PRO A 114 5.06 6.83 28.70
CA PRO A 114 5.97 5.99 27.91
C PRO A 114 5.43 4.57 27.62
N SER A 115 4.46 4.08 28.38
CA SER A 115 3.82 2.78 28.16
C SER A 115 2.56 2.83 27.30
N ASN A 116 2.09 4.02 26.94
CA ASN A 116 0.89 4.17 26.12
C ASN A 116 1.20 3.80 24.66
N PRO A 117 0.48 2.83 24.05
CA PRO A 117 0.71 2.42 22.67
C PRO A 117 0.34 3.49 21.63
N LEU A 118 -0.42 4.53 22.00
CA LEU A 118 -0.75 5.66 21.13
C LEU A 118 0.29 6.78 21.15
N GLY A 119 1.27 6.71 22.05
CA GLY A 119 2.22 7.80 22.25
C GLY A 119 1.56 9.07 22.81
N TYR A 120 2.05 10.24 22.39
CA TYR A 120 1.62 11.53 22.93
C TYR A 120 0.70 12.34 22.01
N ARG A 121 0.43 11.86 20.77
CA ARG A 121 -0.45 12.53 19.81
C ARG A 121 -1.35 11.53 19.10
N TRP A 122 -2.59 11.94 18.92
CA TRP A 122 -3.60 11.22 18.15
C TRP A 122 -4.23 12.16 17.10
N LEU A 123 -4.27 11.68 15.86
CA LEU A 123 -4.95 12.31 14.73
C LEU A 123 -6.00 11.32 14.23
N GLY A 124 -7.25 11.48 14.64
CA GLY A 124 -8.36 10.61 14.25
C GLY A 124 -8.73 10.81 12.79
N LEU A 125 -9.05 9.71 12.09
CA LEU A 125 -9.47 9.70 10.69
C LEU A 125 -10.93 9.26 10.57
N TYR A 126 -11.22 8.04 11.00
CA TYR A 126 -12.54 7.43 10.90
C TYR A 126 -12.72 6.35 11.98
N GLY A 127 -13.81 6.41 12.74
CA GLY A 127 -14.08 5.44 13.81
C GLY A 127 -12.91 5.34 14.79
N ASN A 128 -12.29 4.18 14.87
CA ASN A 128 -11.12 3.93 15.72
C ASN A 128 -9.80 3.93 14.95
N TYR A 129 -9.80 4.40 13.69
CA TYR A 129 -8.59 4.50 12.88
C TYR A 129 -8.00 5.90 12.98
N GLY A 130 -6.71 5.97 13.16
CA GLY A 130 -5.98 7.23 13.26
C GLY A 130 -4.50 7.09 13.00
N ILE A 131 -3.82 8.23 13.01
CA ILE A 131 -2.37 8.38 12.96
C ILE A 131 -1.93 8.79 14.36
N HIS A 132 -0.94 8.10 14.92
CA HIS A 132 -0.53 8.32 16.31
C HIS A 132 0.94 7.97 16.54
N GLY A 133 1.49 8.37 17.67
CA GLY A 133 2.81 7.97 18.12
C GLY A 133 2.90 6.50 18.49
N THR A 134 3.98 6.07 19.11
CA THR A 134 4.09 4.67 19.54
C THR A 134 5.11 4.47 20.66
N ASN A 135 4.79 3.60 21.60
CA ASN A 135 5.74 3.05 22.56
C ASN A 135 6.61 1.91 21.97
N ALA A 136 6.42 1.58 20.69
CA ALA A 136 7.12 0.50 19.97
C ALA A 136 7.80 1.03 18.69
N PRO A 137 8.84 1.89 18.80
CA PRO A 137 9.49 2.53 17.64
C PRO A 137 10.10 1.52 16.66
N TRP A 138 10.45 0.33 17.11
CA TRP A 138 10.93 -0.77 16.27
C TRP A 138 9.87 -1.27 15.27
N SER A 139 8.60 -0.91 15.46
CA SER A 139 7.49 -1.28 14.55
C SER A 139 7.45 -0.42 13.27
N ILE A 140 8.08 0.75 13.28
CA ILE A 140 8.10 1.66 12.11
C ILE A 140 8.76 0.97 10.91
N GLY A 141 8.19 1.16 9.73
CA GLY A 141 8.56 0.47 8.50
C GLY A 141 7.95 -0.93 8.35
N ARG A 142 7.06 -1.36 9.25
CA ARG A 142 6.46 -2.71 9.25
C ARG A 142 4.95 -2.66 9.16
N SER A 143 4.35 -3.79 8.75
CA SER A 143 2.90 -4.02 8.71
C SER A 143 2.51 -4.87 9.93
N VAL A 144 2.22 -4.23 11.07
CA VAL A 144 2.08 -4.90 12.38
C VAL A 144 1.00 -4.33 13.30
N SER A 145 0.30 -3.26 12.90
CA SER A 145 -0.77 -2.67 13.72
C SER A 145 -2.12 -3.37 13.49
N HIS A 146 -3.14 -2.96 14.21
CA HIS A 146 -4.52 -3.38 13.99
C HIS A 146 -5.27 -2.41 13.06
N GLY A 147 -4.55 -1.76 12.13
CA GLY A 147 -5.09 -0.85 11.13
C GLY A 147 -4.73 0.62 11.33
N CYS A 148 -4.39 1.05 12.54
CA CYS A 148 -3.90 2.41 12.78
C CYS A 148 -2.49 2.61 12.23
N ILE A 149 -2.14 3.86 12.00
CA ILE A 149 -0.85 4.29 11.47
C ILE A 149 0.02 4.76 12.63
N ARG A 150 1.19 4.12 12.82
CA ARG A 150 2.14 4.49 13.86
C ARG A 150 3.26 5.33 13.27
N MET A 151 3.66 6.36 14.00
CA MET A 151 4.79 7.22 13.70
C MET A 151 5.78 7.23 14.86
N TYR A 152 7.03 7.63 14.62
CA TYR A 152 7.91 8.03 15.71
C TYR A 152 7.29 9.20 16.46
N GLU A 153 7.60 9.32 17.77
CA GLU A 153 7.00 10.38 18.60
C GLU A 153 7.33 11.78 18.07
N GLU A 154 8.57 12.03 17.71
CA GLU A 154 9.01 13.30 17.15
C GLU A 154 8.29 13.64 15.84
N ASP A 155 8.10 12.63 14.98
CA ASP A 155 7.44 12.79 13.68
C ASP A 155 5.94 13.09 13.83
N VAL A 156 5.25 12.39 14.74
CA VAL A 156 3.82 12.63 14.94
C VAL A 156 3.57 13.96 15.63
N GLU A 157 4.46 14.41 16.51
CA GLU A 157 4.37 15.73 17.13
C GLU A 157 4.55 16.84 16.08
N GLU A 158 5.55 16.72 15.20
CA GLU A 158 5.75 17.65 14.08
C GLU A 158 4.54 17.67 13.14
N LEU A 159 4.03 16.49 12.75
CA LEU A 159 2.85 16.39 11.89
C LEU A 159 1.61 16.99 12.57
N PHE A 160 1.41 16.69 13.84
CA PHE A 160 0.26 17.19 14.62
C PHE A 160 0.21 18.72 14.64
N GLU A 161 1.34 19.39 14.89
CA GLU A 161 1.40 20.85 14.86
C GLU A 161 1.25 21.42 13.44
N SER A 162 1.68 20.66 12.43
CA SER A 162 1.68 21.11 11.04
C SER A 162 0.30 21.10 10.39
N VAL A 163 -0.62 20.22 10.80
CA VAL A 163 -1.89 20.00 10.09
C VAL A 163 -3.10 20.43 10.92
N PRO A 164 -4.00 21.26 10.38
CA PRO A 164 -5.26 21.59 11.05
C PRO A 164 -6.29 20.45 10.98
N MET A 165 -7.34 20.55 11.79
CA MET A 165 -8.56 19.75 11.62
C MET A 165 -9.10 19.90 10.19
N GLY A 166 -9.65 18.82 9.64
CA GLY A 166 -10.17 18.80 8.28
C GLY A 166 -9.10 18.61 7.20
N THR A 167 -7.80 18.54 7.53
CA THR A 167 -6.74 18.25 6.55
C THR A 167 -7.07 16.96 5.81
N PRO A 168 -7.14 16.96 4.46
CA PRO A 168 -7.38 15.76 3.67
C PRO A 168 -6.27 14.72 3.86
N VAL A 169 -6.67 13.46 3.98
CA VAL A 169 -5.77 12.30 4.10
C VAL A 169 -6.19 11.26 3.08
N GLU A 170 -5.33 11.01 2.12
CA GLU A 170 -5.50 9.96 1.12
C GLU A 170 -4.63 8.77 1.49
N ILE A 171 -5.25 7.59 1.65
CA ILE A 171 -4.55 6.34 1.94
C ILE A 171 -4.67 5.45 0.71
N ILE A 172 -3.53 5.08 0.14
CA ILE A 172 -3.43 4.28 -1.08
C ILE A 172 -2.59 3.02 -0.85
N TYR A 173 -2.74 2.06 -1.76
CA TYR A 173 -1.83 0.93 -1.88
C TYR A 173 -1.29 0.90 -3.31
N GLY A 174 -0.02 1.23 -3.49
CA GLY A 174 0.62 1.24 -4.79
C GLY A 174 2.07 0.77 -4.65
N ARG A 175 2.40 -0.34 -5.31
CA ARG A 175 3.75 -0.92 -5.26
C ARG A 175 4.72 -0.24 -6.19
N VAL A 176 4.25 0.29 -7.31
CA VAL A 176 5.07 1.02 -8.28
C VAL A 176 4.90 2.52 -8.03
N ILE A 177 5.99 3.20 -7.70
CA ILE A 177 6.02 4.66 -7.58
C ILE A 177 6.93 5.20 -8.67
N MET A 178 6.42 6.16 -9.42
CA MET A 178 7.17 6.90 -10.43
C MET A 178 7.51 8.29 -9.89
N GLU A 179 8.72 8.75 -10.14
CA GLU A 179 9.16 10.10 -9.80
C GLU A 179 9.86 10.76 -10.99
N GLU A 180 9.52 12.01 -11.23
CA GLU A 180 10.22 12.89 -12.15
C GLU A 180 10.87 14.01 -11.34
N ALA A 181 12.19 14.08 -11.40
CA ALA A 181 12.96 15.12 -10.73
C ALA A 181 12.87 16.46 -11.49
N PRO A 182 13.24 17.60 -10.88
CA PRO A 182 13.24 18.90 -11.53
C PRO A 182 14.14 19.01 -12.79
N ASP A 183 15.13 18.14 -12.92
CA ASP A 183 15.99 18.01 -14.10
C ASP A 183 15.42 17.03 -15.13
N HIS A 184 14.14 16.63 -14.95
CA HIS A 184 13.42 15.66 -15.77
C HIS A 184 14.01 14.25 -15.78
N THR A 185 14.83 13.91 -14.79
CA THR A 185 15.24 12.52 -14.57
C THR A 185 14.04 11.72 -14.09
N VAL A 186 13.67 10.66 -14.81
CA VAL A 186 12.60 9.74 -14.44
C VAL A 186 13.18 8.56 -13.69
N SER A 187 12.61 8.24 -12.55
CA SER A 187 12.96 7.07 -11.75
C SER A 187 11.70 6.35 -11.27
N TYR A 188 11.87 5.06 -10.91
CA TYR A 188 10.80 4.28 -10.31
C TYR A 188 11.28 3.41 -9.17
N TYR A 189 10.33 3.03 -8.33
CA TYR A 189 10.50 2.18 -7.16
C TYR A 189 9.48 1.06 -7.22
N ILE A 190 9.85 -0.15 -6.81
CA ILE A 190 8.92 -1.26 -6.60
C ILE A 190 9.02 -1.73 -5.17
N TYR A 191 7.92 -1.63 -4.44
CA TYR A 191 7.81 -2.04 -3.04
C TYR A 191 7.27 -3.47 -2.90
N PRO A 192 7.55 -4.16 -1.78
CA PRO A 192 7.00 -5.48 -1.49
C PRO A 192 5.47 -5.47 -1.48
N ASP A 193 4.85 -6.59 -1.91
CA ASP A 193 3.40 -6.78 -1.78
C ASP A 193 3.07 -7.34 -0.40
N GLY A 194 3.13 -6.48 0.60
CA GLY A 194 2.92 -6.87 2.00
C GLY A 194 1.51 -7.38 2.32
N TYR A 195 0.53 -7.02 1.49
CA TYR A 195 -0.87 -7.44 1.63
C TYR A 195 -1.32 -8.46 0.58
N GLY A 196 -0.51 -8.72 -0.46
CA GLY A 196 -0.91 -9.58 -1.56
C GLY A 196 -1.99 -8.97 -2.47
N TRP A 197 -2.11 -7.64 -2.50
CA TRP A 197 -3.19 -6.94 -3.21
C TRP A 197 -2.84 -6.52 -4.64
N GLU A 198 -1.55 -6.41 -4.96
CA GLU A 198 -1.10 -5.89 -6.25
C GLU A 198 0.01 -6.78 -6.84
N PRO A 199 -0.33 -7.97 -7.38
CA PRO A 199 0.65 -8.78 -8.10
C PRO A 199 1.11 -8.04 -9.36
N LEU A 200 2.44 -7.90 -9.51
CA LEU A 200 3.03 -7.20 -10.64
C LEU A 200 3.54 -8.18 -11.71
N THR A 201 3.40 -7.76 -12.97
CA THR A 201 4.01 -8.38 -14.14
C THR A 201 4.92 -7.38 -14.84
N VAL A 202 5.80 -7.85 -15.71
CA VAL A 202 6.61 -6.96 -16.55
C VAL A 202 5.72 -6.02 -17.37
N SER A 203 4.61 -6.53 -17.93
CA SER A 203 3.67 -5.72 -18.71
C SER A 203 3.05 -4.62 -17.86
N SER A 204 2.55 -4.94 -16.64
CA SER A 204 1.94 -3.93 -15.77
C SER A 204 2.92 -2.83 -15.35
N VAL A 205 4.17 -3.17 -15.08
CA VAL A 205 5.19 -2.15 -14.77
C VAL A 205 5.52 -1.30 -16.00
N LYS A 206 5.62 -1.92 -17.18
CA LYS A 206 5.83 -1.16 -18.42
C LYS A 206 4.69 -0.18 -18.74
N GLU A 207 3.45 -0.48 -18.34
CA GLU A 207 2.34 0.48 -18.44
C GLU A 207 2.53 1.72 -17.55
N TYR A 208 3.15 1.57 -16.36
CA TYR A 208 3.54 2.73 -15.54
C TYR A 208 4.63 3.55 -16.23
N LEU A 209 5.65 2.90 -16.80
CA LEU A 209 6.75 3.55 -17.52
C LEU A 209 6.23 4.30 -18.76
N ALA A 210 5.28 3.72 -19.51
CA ALA A 210 4.69 4.31 -20.70
C ALA A 210 3.95 5.64 -20.42
N ARG A 211 3.41 5.82 -19.22
CA ARG A 211 2.77 7.10 -18.84
C ARG A 211 3.76 8.26 -18.75
N TYR A 212 5.04 7.94 -18.61
CA TYR A 212 6.15 8.90 -18.60
C TYR A 212 6.94 8.88 -19.92
N GLY A 213 6.51 8.06 -20.91
CA GLY A 213 7.20 7.92 -22.20
C GLY A 213 8.59 7.29 -22.08
N VAL A 214 8.82 6.45 -21.07
CA VAL A 214 10.14 5.87 -20.76
C VAL A 214 10.15 4.34 -20.80
N GLU A 215 9.11 3.71 -21.31
CA GLU A 215 8.99 2.24 -21.38
C GLU A 215 10.10 1.56 -22.17
N ASP A 216 10.63 2.23 -23.17
CA ASP A 216 11.70 1.69 -24.04
C ASP A 216 13.09 1.76 -23.38
N PHE A 217 13.25 2.58 -22.34
CA PHE A 217 14.51 2.74 -21.62
C PHE A 217 14.72 1.70 -20.51
N ALA A 218 13.75 0.83 -20.24
CA ALA A 218 13.86 -0.28 -19.31
C ALA A 218 13.57 -1.60 -20.02
N THR A 219 14.53 -2.50 -20.10
CA THR A 219 14.33 -3.80 -20.72
C THR A 219 13.38 -4.68 -19.91
N PRO A 220 12.67 -5.64 -20.53
CA PRO A 220 11.83 -6.59 -19.81
C PRO A 220 12.55 -7.34 -18.68
N ASP A 221 13.82 -7.64 -18.88
CA ASP A 221 14.66 -8.37 -17.94
C ASP A 221 15.00 -7.52 -16.69
N GLU A 222 15.38 -6.27 -16.90
CA GLU A 222 15.61 -5.31 -15.80
C GLU A 222 14.34 -5.11 -14.97
N VAL A 223 13.19 -4.94 -15.62
CA VAL A 223 11.90 -4.80 -14.94
C VAL A 223 11.55 -6.07 -14.16
N TYR A 224 11.78 -7.25 -14.74
CA TYR A 224 11.56 -8.53 -14.07
C TYR A 224 12.40 -8.65 -12.80
N HIS A 225 13.71 -8.37 -12.89
CA HIS A 225 14.59 -8.41 -11.73
C HIS A 225 14.18 -7.41 -10.65
N LYS A 226 13.71 -6.22 -11.04
CA LYS A 226 13.22 -5.22 -10.11
C LYS A 226 11.93 -5.66 -9.40
N ILE A 227 11.02 -6.35 -10.12
CA ILE A 227 9.82 -6.96 -9.51
C ILE A 227 10.21 -8.03 -8.50
N ILE A 228 11.18 -8.90 -8.81
CA ILE A 228 11.64 -9.94 -7.88
C ILE A 228 12.30 -9.33 -6.65
N ALA A 229 13.12 -8.30 -6.80
CA ALA A 229 13.75 -7.61 -5.69
C ALA A 229 12.71 -6.92 -4.80
N SER A 230 11.80 -6.15 -5.38
CA SER A 230 10.73 -5.38 -4.69
C SER A 230 11.22 -4.74 -3.38
N ASP A 231 12.42 -4.17 -3.40
CA ASP A 231 13.14 -3.69 -2.22
C ASP A 231 12.92 -2.21 -1.92
N GLY A 232 12.12 -1.53 -2.76
CA GLY A 232 11.89 -0.09 -2.66
C GLY A 232 13.10 0.77 -3.03
N SER A 233 14.17 0.17 -3.59
CA SER A 233 15.32 0.95 -4.07
C SER A 233 14.97 1.72 -5.35
N VAL A 234 15.68 2.84 -5.57
CA VAL A 234 15.49 3.66 -6.77
C VAL A 234 16.07 2.98 -8.00
N THR A 235 15.37 3.10 -9.12
CA THR A 235 15.89 2.75 -10.45
C THR A 235 15.72 3.93 -11.38
N TYR A 236 16.81 4.48 -11.88
CA TYR A 236 16.80 5.55 -12.88
C TYR A 236 16.56 4.96 -14.26
N VAL A 237 15.66 5.58 -15.01
CA VAL A 237 15.25 5.07 -16.34
C VAL A 237 15.78 5.95 -17.45
N ALA A 238 15.49 7.26 -17.40
CA ALA A 238 15.86 8.20 -18.48
C ALA A 238 16.04 9.61 -17.96
N LYS A 239 16.77 10.43 -18.73
CA LYS A 239 16.82 11.88 -18.58
C LYS A 239 16.04 12.54 -19.72
N HIS A 240 15.46 13.69 -19.45
CA HIS A 240 14.63 14.44 -20.39
C HIS A 240 15.31 14.70 -21.74
N TYR A 241 16.61 15.02 -21.76
CA TYR A 241 17.32 15.28 -23.01
C TYR A 241 17.40 14.04 -23.92
N ASP A 242 17.47 12.83 -23.33
CA ASP A 242 17.49 11.58 -24.07
C ASP A 242 16.15 11.35 -24.78
N LEU A 243 15.03 11.71 -24.11
CA LEU A 243 13.69 11.66 -24.69
C LEU A 243 13.53 12.62 -25.87
N VAL A 244 14.06 13.84 -25.74
CA VAL A 244 13.98 14.87 -26.81
C VAL A 244 14.80 14.50 -28.04
N ILE A 245 15.99 13.92 -27.84
CA ILE A 245 16.87 13.51 -28.94
C ILE A 245 16.26 12.35 -29.71
N ASN A 246 15.75 11.33 -29.01
CA ASN A 246 15.14 10.17 -29.65
C ASN A 246 13.83 10.51 -30.38
N GLY A 247 12.99 11.41 -29.83
CA GLY A 247 11.80 11.91 -30.48
C GLY A 247 12.07 12.72 -31.76
N ARG A 248 13.23 13.41 -31.87
CA ARG A 248 13.62 14.15 -33.09
C ARG A 248 14.20 13.27 -34.19
N SER A 249 14.77 12.11 -33.85
CA SER A 249 15.32 11.19 -34.84
C SER A 249 14.23 10.50 -35.65
N GLU A 250 13.01 10.41 -35.17
CA GLU A 250 11.88 9.81 -35.87
C GLU A 250 11.19 10.80 -36.84
N GLU A 251 11.25 12.13 -36.60
CA GLU A 251 10.67 13.13 -37.47
C GLU A 251 11.49 13.44 -38.76
N HIS A 252 12.75 12.97 -38.83
CA HIS A 252 13.63 13.23 -39.98
C HIS A 252 13.78 12.06 -40.98
N THR A 253 13.02 10.97 -40.79
CA THR A 253 13.05 9.80 -41.70
C THR A 253 11.74 9.54 -42.42
N SER A 254 10.92 10.59 -42.64
CA SER A 254 9.71 10.53 -43.47
C SER A 254 9.78 11.51 -44.63
#